data_f659b16b2a3fa97eff04b8d68348d96a
#
_entry.id   f659b16b2a3fa97eff04b8d68348d96a
#
_cell.length_a   1.000
_cell.length_b   1.000
_cell.length_c   1.000
_cell.angle_alpha   90.00
_cell.angle_beta   90.00
_cell.angle_gamma   90.00
#
_symmetry.space_group_name_H-M   'P 1'
#
loop_
_entity.id
_entity.type
_entity.pdbx_description
1 polymer ?
#
loop_
_entity_poly.entity_id
_entity_poly.type
_entity_poly.pdbx_seq_one_letter_code
_entity_poly.pdbx_strand_id
1 'polypeptide(L)'
;MLNIKEWSIQWGGRKLTVEIGRLALQAHGSCIVRYGDTMVLATIVQGKNIREGIDYFPLMVDFEERLYAAGKIKGSRFIKREGRPSDEAILAGRMIDRAIRPLFDERIRNDVQVIVTPLSVDGENDAAITAFIAASCAITISSVPWDGPIAAARIGRINGEWVLNATMKQIDEESDLDLVVAGSPERLMMAEAGANQVPDADMLSAMRWG
;
A
#
# COMPACT_ATOMS: atom_id res chain seq x y z
N MET A 1 -8.00 22.93 17.62
CA MET A 1 -7.91 22.99 16.14
C MET A 1 -7.11 21.79 15.66
N LEU A 2 -7.49 21.17 14.53
CA LEU A 2 -6.72 20.11 13.90
C LEU A 2 -5.44 20.72 13.33
N ASN A 3 -4.29 20.05 13.55
CA ASN A 3 -3.00 20.45 12.96
C ASN A 3 -2.78 19.67 11.67
N ILE A 4 -3.47 20.07 10.62
CA ILE A 4 -3.41 19.40 9.32
C ILE A 4 -2.20 19.91 8.56
N LYS A 5 -1.40 18.98 8.02
CA LYS A 5 -0.27 19.25 7.13
C LYS A 5 -0.43 18.44 5.86
N GLU A 6 -0.11 19.05 4.74
CA GLU A 6 -0.24 18.44 3.41
C GLU A 6 1.02 18.68 2.58
N TRP A 7 1.44 17.67 1.84
CA TRP A 7 2.52 17.72 0.85
C TRP A 7 2.07 17.06 -0.43
N SER A 8 2.58 17.52 -1.55
CA SER A 8 2.28 16.91 -2.84
C SER A 8 3.47 16.93 -3.79
N ILE A 9 3.54 15.89 -4.64
CA ILE A 9 4.51 15.75 -5.71
C ILE A 9 3.80 15.30 -6.99
N GLN A 10 4.46 15.52 -8.14
CA GLN A 10 4.07 14.87 -9.38
C GLN A 10 4.81 13.55 -9.49
N TRP A 11 4.07 12.45 -9.69
CA TRP A 11 4.62 11.10 -9.77
C TRP A 11 3.90 10.29 -10.84
N GLY A 12 4.65 9.74 -11.82
CA GLY A 12 4.05 9.04 -12.96
C GLY A 12 3.00 9.85 -13.72
N GLY A 13 3.21 11.18 -13.86
CA GLY A 13 2.28 12.08 -14.55
C GLY A 13 1.03 12.49 -13.76
N ARG A 14 0.87 12.03 -12.53
CA ARG A 14 -0.29 12.32 -11.66
C ARG A 14 0.14 12.91 -10.33
N LYS A 15 -0.76 13.66 -9.70
CA LYS A 15 -0.50 14.27 -8.38
C LYS A 15 -0.64 13.21 -7.30
N LEU A 16 0.42 13.03 -6.51
CA LEU A 16 0.41 12.30 -5.24
C LEU A 16 0.38 13.30 -4.09
N THR A 17 -0.55 13.16 -3.17
CA THR A 17 -0.69 14.03 -1.99
C THR A 17 -0.69 13.20 -0.73
N VAL A 18 0.05 13.63 0.29
CA VAL A 18 0.07 13.04 1.62
C VAL A 18 -0.45 14.08 2.62
N GLU A 19 -1.45 13.72 3.39
CA GLU A 19 -2.06 14.55 4.43
C GLU A 19 -1.99 13.85 5.79
N ILE A 20 -1.63 14.59 6.83
CA ILE A 20 -1.60 14.10 8.22
C ILE A 20 -2.39 15.03 9.15
N GLY A 21 -2.82 14.50 10.30
CA GLY A 21 -3.46 15.28 11.36
C GLY A 21 -4.95 15.54 11.17
N ARG A 22 -5.61 14.90 10.20
CA ARG A 22 -7.06 15.04 9.97
C ARG A 22 -7.88 13.89 10.58
N LEU A 23 -7.48 12.65 10.33
CA LEU A 23 -8.23 11.45 10.73
C LEU A 23 -7.40 10.58 11.66
N ALA A 24 -8.08 9.71 12.42
CA ALA A 24 -7.50 8.67 13.26
C ALA A 24 -6.43 9.19 14.25
N LEU A 25 -6.69 10.32 14.90
CA LEU A 25 -5.75 11.00 15.80
C LEU A 25 -5.37 10.20 17.06
N GLN A 26 -6.05 9.10 17.34
CA GLN A 26 -5.75 8.19 18.46
C GLN A 26 -4.76 7.07 18.09
N ALA A 27 -4.48 6.88 16.80
CA ALA A 27 -3.47 5.96 16.33
C ALA A 27 -2.06 6.49 16.64
N HIS A 28 -1.06 5.61 16.69
CA HIS A 28 0.34 6.01 16.87
C HIS A 28 0.88 6.77 15.63
N GLY A 29 0.36 6.45 14.45
CA GLY A 29 0.57 7.18 13.22
C GLY A 29 -0.64 7.03 12.31
N SER A 30 -1.00 8.09 11.59
CA SER A 30 -2.07 8.08 10.59
C SER A 30 -1.81 9.08 9.49
N CYS A 31 -2.09 8.68 8.25
CA CYS A 31 -2.04 9.59 7.13
C CYS A 31 -3.11 9.24 6.09
N ILE A 32 -3.43 10.21 5.26
CA ILE A 32 -4.24 10.03 4.06
C ILE A 32 -3.29 10.23 2.88
N VAL A 33 -3.28 9.29 1.95
CA VAL A 33 -2.59 9.43 0.67
C VAL A 33 -3.62 9.45 -0.44
N ARG A 34 -3.46 10.41 -1.33
CA ARG A 34 -4.28 10.55 -2.53
C ARG A 34 -3.40 10.50 -3.77
N TYR A 35 -3.73 9.63 -4.70
CA TYR A 35 -3.09 9.52 -6.01
C TYR A 35 -4.16 9.56 -7.11
N GLY A 36 -4.18 10.65 -7.88
CA GLY A 36 -5.35 10.97 -8.70
C GLY A 36 -6.58 11.18 -7.82
N ASP A 37 -7.66 10.45 -8.07
CA ASP A 37 -8.87 10.45 -7.23
C ASP A 37 -8.99 9.20 -6.34
N THR A 38 -8.02 8.28 -6.40
CA THR A 38 -7.88 7.20 -5.41
C THR A 38 -7.31 7.75 -4.11
N MET A 39 -8.00 7.52 -3.00
CA MET A 39 -7.62 8.01 -1.67
C MET A 39 -7.66 6.89 -0.63
N VAL A 40 -6.59 6.78 0.16
CA VAL A 40 -6.42 5.74 1.17
C VAL A 40 -6.04 6.35 2.51
N LEU A 41 -6.71 5.92 3.57
CA LEU A 41 -6.30 6.15 4.96
C LEU A 41 -5.43 4.99 5.43
N ALA A 42 -4.27 5.28 5.99
CA ALA A 42 -3.44 4.31 6.70
C ALA A 42 -3.31 4.70 8.17
N THR A 43 -3.33 3.68 9.03
CA THR A 43 -3.12 3.82 10.48
C THR A 43 -2.18 2.76 10.99
N ILE A 44 -1.38 3.10 12.00
CA ILE A 44 -0.58 2.13 12.75
C ILE A 44 -0.85 2.27 14.25
N VAL A 45 -1.00 1.12 14.90
CA VAL A 45 -1.17 1.02 16.36
C VAL A 45 -0.25 -0.06 16.90
N GLN A 46 0.40 0.23 18.04
CA GLN A 46 1.18 -0.74 18.79
C GLN A 46 0.51 -1.00 20.14
N GLY A 47 0.34 -2.27 20.49
CA GLY A 47 -0.16 -2.69 21.79
C GLY A 47 0.80 -2.32 22.93
N LYS A 48 0.26 -1.94 24.09
CA LYS A 48 1.08 -1.60 25.27
C LYS A 48 1.73 -2.83 25.91
N ASN A 49 1.05 -3.96 25.86
CA ASN A 49 1.48 -5.18 26.53
C ASN A 49 2.34 -6.04 25.60
N ILE A 50 3.36 -6.65 26.20
CA ILE A 50 4.15 -7.68 25.50
C ILE A 50 3.32 -8.96 25.47
N ARG A 51 3.28 -9.62 24.35
CA ARG A 51 2.62 -10.90 24.18
C ARG A 51 3.53 -12.02 24.67
N GLU A 52 3.18 -12.64 25.78
CA GLU A 52 3.96 -13.74 26.34
C GLU A 52 3.80 -15.03 25.54
N GLY A 53 4.86 -15.86 25.52
CA GLY A 53 4.83 -17.20 24.91
C GLY A 53 4.95 -17.23 23.40
N ILE A 54 5.29 -16.10 22.74
CA ILE A 54 5.57 -16.06 21.30
C ILE A 54 7.05 -15.83 21.04
N ASP A 55 7.55 -16.42 19.96
CA ASP A 55 8.93 -16.32 19.48
C ASP A 55 9.07 -15.49 18.19
N TYR A 56 7.95 -14.95 17.67
CA TYR A 56 7.89 -14.16 16.44
C TYR A 56 7.40 -12.73 16.70
N PHE A 57 7.61 -11.83 15.74
CA PHE A 57 7.08 -10.47 15.73
C PHE A 57 5.59 -10.46 15.32
N PRO A 58 4.67 -10.05 16.20
CA PRO A 58 3.23 -10.09 15.93
C PRO A 58 2.78 -8.84 15.14
N LEU A 59 3.13 -8.76 13.86
CA LEU A 59 2.65 -7.75 12.93
C LEU A 59 1.41 -8.26 12.21
N MET A 60 0.39 -7.43 12.14
CA MET A 60 -0.82 -7.64 11.32
C MET A 60 -0.98 -6.47 10.36
N VAL A 61 -1.17 -6.77 9.09
CA VAL A 61 -1.43 -5.78 8.04
C VAL A 61 -2.74 -6.13 7.35
N ASP A 62 -3.71 -5.24 7.46
CA ASP A 62 -5.04 -5.43 6.89
C ASP A 62 -5.32 -4.38 5.82
N PHE A 63 -5.76 -4.84 4.64
CA PHE A 63 -6.33 -4.01 3.59
C PHE A 63 -7.86 -4.11 3.68
N GLU A 64 -8.49 -3.04 4.15
CA GLU A 64 -9.91 -2.99 4.45
C GLU A 64 -10.71 -2.42 3.27
N GLU A 65 -11.12 -3.29 2.34
CA GLU A 65 -11.99 -2.86 1.25
C GLU A 65 -13.32 -2.29 1.76
N ARG A 66 -13.72 -1.18 1.16
CA ARG A 66 -15.00 -0.52 1.43
C ARG A 66 -15.74 -0.29 0.12
N LEU A 67 -16.90 -0.92 -0.04
CA LEU A 67 -17.70 -0.79 -1.26
C LEU A 67 -18.08 0.64 -1.57
N TYR A 68 -18.30 1.47 -0.53
CA TYR A 68 -18.58 2.89 -0.70
C TYR A 68 -17.44 3.66 -1.39
N ALA A 69 -16.19 3.20 -1.26
CA ALA A 69 -15.04 3.82 -1.93
C ALA A 69 -15.16 3.77 -3.45
N ALA A 70 -15.82 2.75 -3.99
CA ALA A 70 -16.14 2.61 -5.40
C ALA A 70 -17.57 3.08 -5.75
N GLY A 71 -18.25 3.81 -4.85
CA GLY A 71 -19.62 4.25 -5.05
C GLY A 71 -20.66 3.12 -5.06
N LYS A 72 -20.32 1.96 -4.49
CA LYS A 72 -21.15 0.75 -4.53
C LYS A 72 -21.75 0.43 -3.16
N ILE A 73 -22.91 -0.22 -3.17
CA ILE A 73 -23.58 -0.76 -1.97
C ILE A 73 -23.65 -2.28 -2.11
N LYS A 74 -23.30 -3.02 -1.07
CA LYS A 74 -23.37 -4.49 -1.09
C LYS A 74 -24.80 -4.99 -1.29
N GLY A 75 -24.98 -5.84 -2.31
CA GLY A 75 -26.19 -6.07 -3.07
C GLY A 75 -27.38 -6.75 -2.38
N SER A 76 -27.32 -7.28 -1.18
CA SER A 76 -28.50 -7.88 -0.55
C SER A 76 -29.14 -6.95 0.47
N ARG A 77 -30.44 -6.71 0.36
CA ARG A 77 -31.20 -5.93 1.36
C ARG A 77 -31.18 -6.57 2.76
N PHE A 78 -30.83 -7.85 2.86
CA PHE A 78 -30.73 -8.59 4.11
C PHE A 78 -29.31 -8.61 4.68
N ILE A 79 -28.27 -8.47 3.84
CA ILE A 79 -26.87 -8.48 4.25
C ILE A 79 -26.28 -7.11 3.89
N LYS A 80 -26.42 -6.15 4.79
CA LYS A 80 -25.88 -4.78 4.62
C LYS A 80 -24.48 -4.64 5.20
N ARG A 81 -23.87 -5.71 5.70
CA ARG A 81 -22.53 -5.69 6.30
C ARG A 81 -21.50 -6.13 5.27
N GLU A 82 -20.35 -5.50 5.31
CA GLU A 82 -19.17 -6.00 4.62
C GLU A 82 -18.82 -7.37 5.22
N GLY A 83 -18.55 -8.33 4.36
CA GLY A 83 -18.25 -9.70 4.78
C GLY A 83 -16.75 -9.91 4.95
N ARG A 84 -16.29 -11.12 4.61
CA ARG A 84 -14.86 -11.42 4.51
C ARG A 84 -14.20 -10.50 3.48
N PRO A 85 -12.92 -10.12 3.71
CA PRO A 85 -12.10 -9.48 2.67
C PRO A 85 -12.08 -10.32 1.39
N SER A 86 -11.97 -9.66 0.23
CA SER A 86 -11.75 -10.37 -1.04
C SER A 86 -10.34 -10.98 -1.07
N ASP A 87 -10.11 -11.89 -2.01
CA ASP A 87 -8.76 -12.45 -2.19
C ASP A 87 -7.77 -11.37 -2.62
N GLU A 88 -8.20 -10.39 -3.41
CA GLU A 88 -7.41 -9.22 -3.81
C GLU A 88 -7.02 -8.36 -2.59
N ALA A 89 -7.96 -8.11 -1.68
CA ALA A 89 -7.67 -7.36 -0.44
C ALA A 89 -6.65 -8.10 0.43
N ILE A 90 -6.78 -9.42 0.55
CA ILE A 90 -5.82 -10.25 1.30
C ILE A 90 -4.44 -10.18 0.64
N LEU A 91 -4.36 -10.30 -0.69
CA LEU A 91 -3.10 -10.22 -1.43
C LEU A 91 -2.46 -8.83 -1.31
N ALA A 92 -3.24 -7.75 -1.41
CA ALA A 92 -2.74 -6.38 -1.21
C ALA A 92 -2.17 -6.20 0.20
N GLY A 93 -2.86 -6.66 1.24
CA GLY A 93 -2.36 -6.64 2.61
C GLY A 93 -1.04 -7.43 2.77
N ARG A 94 -0.96 -8.62 2.17
CA ARG A 94 0.25 -9.47 2.19
C ARG A 94 1.41 -8.85 1.42
N MET A 95 1.14 -8.16 0.31
CA MET A 95 2.16 -7.43 -0.45
C MET A 95 2.80 -6.34 0.42
N ILE A 96 1.97 -5.55 1.10
CA ILE A 96 2.46 -4.52 2.02
C ILE A 96 3.23 -5.16 3.18
N ASP A 97 2.66 -6.17 3.85
CA ASP A 97 3.30 -6.86 4.98
C ASP A 97 4.68 -7.40 4.62
N ARG A 98 4.80 -8.09 3.48
CA ARG A 98 6.06 -8.69 3.03
C ARG A 98 7.18 -7.66 2.86
N ALA A 99 6.85 -6.46 2.42
CA ALA A 99 7.84 -5.43 2.19
C ALA A 99 8.19 -4.62 3.45
N ILE A 100 7.23 -4.36 4.36
CA ILE A 100 7.48 -3.57 5.56
C ILE A 100 8.05 -4.39 6.73
N ARG A 101 7.67 -5.66 6.84
CA ARG A 101 8.02 -6.55 7.97
C ARG A 101 9.53 -6.66 8.23
N PRO A 102 10.41 -6.83 7.21
CA PRO A 102 11.85 -6.96 7.43
C PRO A 102 12.52 -5.71 8.00
N LEU A 103 11.83 -4.58 8.01
CA LEU A 103 12.34 -3.30 8.53
C LEU A 103 11.97 -3.05 10.00
N PHE A 104 11.20 -3.94 10.60
CA PHE A 104 10.97 -3.93 12.05
C PHE A 104 12.01 -4.80 12.77
N ASP A 105 12.29 -4.46 14.02
CA ASP A 105 13.11 -5.31 14.87
C ASP A 105 12.34 -6.59 15.23
N GLU A 106 12.84 -7.74 14.81
CA GLU A 106 12.22 -9.05 15.06
C GLU A 106 12.08 -9.41 16.56
N ARG A 107 12.75 -8.66 17.46
CA ARG A 107 12.65 -8.83 18.90
C ARG A 107 11.42 -8.17 19.51
N ILE A 108 10.70 -7.33 18.77
CA ILE A 108 9.45 -6.71 19.24
C ILE A 108 8.41 -7.81 19.49
N ARG A 109 7.79 -7.81 20.66
CA ARG A 109 6.74 -8.75 21.08
C ARG A 109 5.41 -8.07 21.38
N ASN A 110 5.35 -6.76 21.17
CA ASN A 110 4.11 -6.01 21.23
C ASN A 110 3.32 -6.25 19.91
N ASP A 111 2.00 -6.42 20.04
CA ASP A 111 1.15 -6.48 18.83
C ASP A 111 1.26 -5.16 18.07
N VAL A 112 1.58 -5.23 16.78
CA VAL A 112 1.58 -4.09 15.86
C VAL A 112 0.56 -4.34 14.78
N GLN A 113 -0.33 -3.39 14.57
CA GLN A 113 -1.36 -3.46 13.54
C GLN A 113 -1.25 -2.26 12.60
N VAL A 114 -1.20 -2.53 11.32
CA VAL A 114 -1.29 -1.55 10.23
C VAL A 114 -2.58 -1.81 9.48
N ILE A 115 -3.47 -0.82 9.43
CA ILE A 115 -4.73 -0.91 8.68
C ILE A 115 -4.70 0.14 7.58
N VAL A 116 -4.95 -0.29 6.35
CA VAL A 116 -5.11 0.57 5.19
C VAL A 116 -6.53 0.45 4.65
N THR A 117 -7.20 1.59 4.50
CA THR A 117 -8.61 1.64 4.12
C THR A 117 -8.79 2.59 2.94
N PRO A 118 -9.11 2.09 1.74
CA PRO A 118 -9.52 2.92 0.62
C PRO A 118 -10.79 3.71 0.98
N LEU A 119 -10.72 5.04 0.82
CA LEU A 119 -11.84 5.96 1.04
C LEU A 119 -12.50 6.36 -0.28
N SER A 120 -11.73 6.36 -1.37
CA SER A 120 -12.18 6.60 -2.74
C SER A 120 -11.32 5.80 -3.70
N VAL A 121 -11.93 5.26 -4.76
CA VAL A 121 -11.24 4.52 -5.84
C VAL A 121 -11.76 5.03 -7.17
N ASP A 122 -10.87 5.51 -8.04
CA ASP A 122 -11.21 6.08 -9.34
C ASP A 122 -11.27 5.03 -10.48
N GLY A 123 -10.81 3.81 -10.22
CA GLY A 123 -10.74 2.73 -11.22
C GLY A 123 -9.57 2.85 -12.21
N GLU A 124 -8.76 3.88 -12.10
CA GLU A 124 -7.55 4.10 -12.91
C GLU A 124 -6.28 3.82 -12.11
N ASN A 125 -6.22 4.40 -10.91
CA ASN A 125 -5.06 4.30 -10.03
C ASN A 125 -5.17 3.09 -9.12
N ASP A 126 -4.09 2.32 -9.03
CA ASP A 126 -4.03 1.16 -8.14
C ASP A 126 -4.14 1.59 -6.67
N ALA A 127 -5.22 1.13 -6.01
CA ALA A 127 -5.44 1.38 -4.60
C ALA A 127 -4.40 0.66 -3.72
N ALA A 128 -3.85 -0.49 -4.14
CA ALA A 128 -2.84 -1.22 -3.38
C ALA A 128 -1.50 -0.48 -3.35
N ILE A 129 -1.06 0.12 -4.46
CA ILE A 129 0.16 0.96 -4.50
C ILE A 129 -0.05 2.23 -3.66
N THR A 130 -1.21 2.88 -3.78
CA THR A 130 -1.54 4.04 -2.96
C THR A 130 -1.56 3.69 -1.46
N ALA A 131 -2.11 2.53 -1.10
CA ALA A 131 -2.14 2.00 0.25
C ALA A 131 -0.75 1.67 0.79
N PHE A 132 0.13 1.16 -0.06
CA PHE A 132 1.52 0.88 0.30
C PHE A 132 2.24 2.16 0.74
N ILE A 133 2.13 3.22 -0.06
CA ILE A 133 2.72 4.52 0.27
C ILE A 133 2.10 5.08 1.55
N ALA A 134 0.77 4.95 1.70
CA ALA A 134 0.07 5.38 2.91
C ALA A 134 0.56 4.62 4.16
N ALA A 135 0.73 3.30 4.09
CA ALA A 135 1.26 2.49 5.17
C ALA A 135 2.69 2.92 5.55
N SER A 136 3.58 3.06 4.56
CA SER A 136 4.95 3.53 4.77
C SER A 136 4.99 4.91 5.44
N CYS A 137 4.18 5.86 4.97
CA CYS A 137 4.09 7.19 5.58
C CYS A 137 3.55 7.13 7.02
N ALA A 138 2.47 6.36 7.28
CA ALA A 138 1.88 6.24 8.61
C ALA A 138 2.87 5.64 9.61
N ILE A 139 3.63 4.62 9.22
CA ILE A 139 4.65 4.00 10.06
C ILE A 139 5.78 4.98 10.35
N THR A 140 6.28 5.67 9.32
CA THR A 140 7.40 6.62 9.43
C THR A 140 7.12 7.77 10.40
N ILE A 141 5.89 8.28 10.42
CA ILE A 141 5.51 9.38 11.33
C ILE A 141 5.08 8.89 12.72
N SER A 142 5.01 7.59 12.94
CA SER A 142 4.64 6.99 14.21
C SER A 142 5.81 6.95 15.19
N SER A 143 5.51 6.57 16.44
CA SER A 143 6.53 6.29 17.46
C SER A 143 7.02 4.83 17.44
N VAL A 144 6.50 4.00 16.53
CA VAL A 144 6.89 2.58 16.42
C VAL A 144 8.25 2.49 15.73
N PRO A 145 9.24 1.80 16.34
CA PRO A 145 10.57 1.68 15.73
C PRO A 145 10.52 0.94 14.40
N TRP A 146 11.08 1.53 13.34
CA TRP A 146 11.08 0.99 12.00
C TRP A 146 12.16 1.64 11.13
N ASP A 147 12.86 0.83 10.31
CA ASP A 147 14.01 1.24 9.48
C ASP A 147 13.61 1.69 8.05
N GLY A 148 12.36 2.16 7.87
CA GLY A 148 11.91 2.80 6.63
C GLY A 148 12.31 4.29 6.55
N PRO A 149 11.77 5.04 5.57
CA PRO A 149 10.65 4.70 4.70
C PRO A 149 10.99 3.82 3.51
N ILE A 150 9.96 3.20 2.94
CA ILE A 150 10.02 2.54 1.64
C ILE A 150 8.90 3.05 0.73
N ALA A 151 9.12 2.94 -0.57
CA ALA A 151 8.11 3.23 -1.59
C ALA A 151 7.78 1.96 -2.38
N ALA A 152 6.67 1.98 -3.11
CA ALA A 152 6.33 0.95 -4.08
C ALA A 152 5.81 1.59 -5.36
N ALA A 153 6.06 0.93 -6.48
CA ALA A 153 5.57 1.34 -7.79
C ALA A 153 5.07 0.12 -8.57
N ARG A 154 4.07 0.32 -9.43
CA ARG A 154 3.65 -0.65 -10.44
C ARG A 154 4.21 -0.22 -11.79
N ILE A 155 4.84 -1.15 -12.47
CA ILE A 155 5.52 -0.90 -13.75
C ILE A 155 4.86 -1.79 -14.80
N GLY A 156 4.32 -1.16 -15.83
CA GLY A 156 3.90 -1.82 -17.04
C GLY A 156 4.96 -1.71 -18.16
N ARG A 157 4.88 -2.60 -19.16
CA ARG A 157 5.62 -2.46 -20.41
C ARG A 157 4.65 -2.42 -21.58
N ILE A 158 4.54 -1.27 -22.23
CA ILE A 158 3.63 -1.02 -23.35
C ILE A 158 4.45 -0.67 -24.59
N ASN A 159 4.31 -1.42 -25.65
CA ASN A 159 5.09 -1.24 -26.89
C ASN A 159 6.62 -1.21 -26.65
N GLY A 160 7.10 -1.97 -25.66
CA GLY A 160 8.51 -2.03 -25.29
C GLY A 160 9.02 -0.91 -24.40
N GLU A 161 8.15 0.04 -23.99
CA GLU A 161 8.52 1.14 -23.10
C GLU A 161 7.96 0.95 -21.69
N TRP A 162 8.71 1.41 -20.67
CA TRP A 162 8.31 1.33 -19.28
C TRP A 162 7.30 2.43 -18.95
N VAL A 163 6.22 2.05 -18.29
CA VAL A 163 5.18 2.97 -17.82
C VAL A 163 5.06 2.87 -16.30
N LEU A 164 5.35 3.99 -15.62
CA LEU A 164 5.24 4.09 -14.17
C LEU A 164 3.78 4.22 -13.75
N ASN A 165 3.35 3.35 -12.86
CA ASN A 165 1.98 3.30 -12.35
C ASN A 165 0.95 3.30 -13.50
N ALA A 166 1.17 2.42 -14.48
CA ALA A 166 0.20 2.19 -15.54
C ALA A 166 -1.19 1.96 -14.92
N THR A 167 -2.23 2.48 -15.59
CA THR A 167 -3.61 2.25 -15.14
C THR A 167 -3.94 0.77 -15.18
N MET A 168 -4.90 0.32 -14.38
CA MET A 168 -5.32 -1.08 -14.39
C MET A 168 -5.74 -1.52 -15.78
N LYS A 169 -6.43 -0.66 -16.53
CA LYS A 169 -6.80 -0.92 -17.93
C LYS A 169 -5.58 -1.11 -18.84
N GLN A 170 -4.55 -0.30 -18.68
CA GLN A 170 -3.31 -0.43 -19.46
C GLN A 170 -2.55 -1.73 -19.12
N ILE A 171 -2.56 -2.12 -17.83
CA ILE A 171 -1.96 -3.40 -17.41
C ILE A 171 -2.69 -4.57 -18.06
N ASP A 172 -4.02 -4.57 -18.03
CA ASP A 172 -4.84 -5.69 -18.49
C ASP A 172 -4.89 -5.81 -20.02
N GLU A 173 -4.93 -4.69 -20.75
CA GLU A 173 -5.21 -4.67 -22.18
C GLU A 173 -3.98 -4.43 -23.05
N GLU A 174 -2.95 -3.74 -22.55
CA GLU A 174 -1.87 -3.23 -23.39
C GLU A 174 -0.47 -3.70 -22.95
N SER A 175 -0.33 -4.09 -21.68
CA SER A 175 0.98 -4.40 -21.11
C SER A 175 1.31 -5.89 -21.19
N ASP A 176 2.56 -6.22 -21.51
CA ASP A 176 3.09 -7.58 -21.41
C ASP A 176 3.83 -7.83 -20.09
N LEU A 177 3.90 -6.81 -19.21
CA LEU A 177 4.49 -6.87 -17.89
C LEU A 177 3.58 -6.18 -16.88
N ASP A 178 3.30 -6.85 -15.76
CA ASP A 178 2.76 -6.29 -14.54
C ASP A 178 3.77 -6.53 -13.42
N LEU A 179 4.58 -5.53 -13.11
CA LEU A 179 5.64 -5.63 -12.10
C LEU A 179 5.36 -4.65 -10.97
N VAL A 180 5.24 -5.16 -9.75
CA VAL A 180 5.26 -4.35 -8.54
C VAL A 180 6.62 -4.48 -7.88
N VAL A 181 7.26 -3.34 -7.63
CA VAL A 181 8.51 -3.26 -6.87
C VAL A 181 8.30 -2.41 -5.63
N ALA A 182 8.97 -2.77 -4.55
CA ALA A 182 8.98 -1.99 -3.33
C ALA A 182 10.36 -2.01 -2.68
N GLY A 183 10.81 -0.86 -2.19
CA GLY A 183 12.12 -0.74 -1.57
C GLY A 183 12.44 0.65 -1.04
N SER A 184 13.66 0.77 -0.55
CA SER A 184 14.35 2.03 -0.26
C SER A 184 15.29 2.39 -1.41
N PRO A 185 15.92 3.58 -1.39
CA PRO A 185 16.92 3.94 -2.39
C PRO A 185 18.10 2.96 -2.48
N GLU A 186 18.39 2.22 -1.40
CA GLU A 186 19.54 1.31 -1.31
C GLU A 186 19.17 -0.15 -1.49
N ARG A 187 17.89 -0.53 -1.28
CA ARG A 187 17.48 -1.94 -1.21
C ARG A 187 16.12 -2.19 -1.84
N LEU A 188 16.07 -3.15 -2.74
CA LEU A 188 14.83 -3.75 -3.18
C LEU A 188 14.35 -4.73 -2.08
N MET A 189 13.17 -4.45 -1.51
CA MET A 189 12.58 -5.27 -0.45
C MET A 189 11.63 -6.33 -1.00
N MET A 190 10.93 -6.01 -2.09
CA MET A 190 9.95 -6.89 -2.70
C MET A 190 9.86 -6.64 -4.19
N ALA A 191 9.72 -7.72 -4.95
CA ALA A 191 9.28 -7.71 -6.35
C ALA A 191 8.21 -8.78 -6.53
N GLU A 192 7.18 -8.45 -7.27
CA GLU A 192 6.11 -9.37 -7.67
C GLU A 192 5.75 -9.08 -9.13
N ALA A 193 5.75 -10.10 -9.98
CA ALA A 193 5.54 -9.89 -11.39
C ALA A 193 4.63 -10.94 -12.02
N GLY A 194 3.75 -10.47 -12.92
CA GLY A 194 3.13 -11.23 -13.98
C GLY A 194 3.70 -10.79 -15.32
N ALA A 195 4.13 -11.71 -16.18
CA ALA A 195 4.76 -11.35 -17.43
C ALA A 195 4.39 -12.32 -18.56
N ASN A 196 4.18 -11.77 -19.76
CA ASN A 196 3.96 -12.56 -20.97
C ASN A 196 5.25 -12.67 -21.76
N GLN A 197 6.10 -13.65 -21.38
CA GLN A 197 7.38 -13.96 -22.06
C GLN A 197 8.38 -12.78 -22.14
N VAL A 198 8.40 -11.93 -21.08
CA VAL A 198 9.38 -10.85 -20.98
C VAL A 198 10.76 -11.43 -20.69
N PRO A 199 11.82 -11.06 -21.45
CA PRO A 199 13.18 -11.54 -21.20
C PRO A 199 13.69 -11.14 -19.80
N ASP A 200 14.52 -12.00 -19.18
CA ASP A 200 15.11 -11.75 -17.86
C ASP A 200 15.89 -10.42 -17.79
N ALA A 201 16.59 -10.06 -18.88
CA ALA A 201 17.33 -8.79 -18.95
C ALA A 201 16.40 -7.57 -18.87
N ASP A 202 15.25 -7.64 -19.51
CA ASP A 202 14.22 -6.58 -19.47
C ASP A 202 13.58 -6.54 -18.09
N MET A 203 13.28 -7.69 -17.48
CA MET A 203 12.77 -7.76 -16.11
C MET A 203 13.72 -7.08 -15.11
N LEU A 204 15.02 -7.38 -15.18
CA LEU A 204 16.03 -6.73 -14.34
C LEU A 204 16.12 -5.22 -14.59
N SER A 205 15.97 -4.81 -15.86
CA SER A 205 15.95 -3.40 -16.23
C SER A 205 14.72 -2.68 -15.65
N ALA A 206 13.55 -3.30 -15.74
CA ALA A 206 12.30 -2.78 -15.15
C ALA A 206 12.41 -2.59 -13.63
N MET A 207 12.98 -3.58 -12.92
CA MET A 207 13.20 -3.51 -11.47
C MET A 207 14.13 -2.36 -11.05
N ARG A 208 15.13 -2.06 -11.88
CA ARG A 208 16.08 -0.95 -11.62
C ARG A 208 15.48 0.42 -11.98
N TRP A 209 14.59 0.42 -12.94
CA TRP A 209 13.95 1.65 -13.42
C TRP A 209 12.86 2.11 -12.46
N GLY A 210 12.08 1.20 -11.86
CA GLY A 210 11.03 1.48 -10.86
C GLY A 210 11.58 1.83 -9.51
#